data_bbc57fa576f7b2db24e22461d929f66f
#
_entry.id   bbc57fa576f7b2db24e22461d929f66f
#
_cell.length_a   1.000
_cell.length_b   1.000
_cell.length_c   1.000
_cell.angle_alpha   90.00
_cell.angle_beta   90.00
_cell.angle_gamma   90.00
#
_symmetry.space_group_name_H-M   'P 1'
#
loop_
_entity.id
_entity.type
_entity.pdbx_description
1 polymer ?
#
loop_
_entity_poly.entity_id
_entity_poly.type
_entity_poly.pdbx_seq_one_letter_code
_entity_poly.pdbx_strand_id
1 'polypeptide(L)'
;MIPIADLIGRGKSQIPFTQVSVEKASEYGAEDAVYTLRLWNKLFPKLQEAGYEKFFFQMEMPLLKVLLEMEQTGIALDKQKMQKLAREMEERLFFLEKEIHEIAGEKFNIASPKQLAEILFDNLGLPEIKKRSTDSSVLEELSVVAPHPIVESIMEYREQKKLLSTYVSVLPSLILPKTNRIHTSFIQWGTATGRLSSRDPNLQNIPIRSENGKKIRAA
;
A
#
# COMPACT_ATOMS: atom_id res chain seq x y z
N MET A 1 9.05 -26.17 -15.88
CA MET A 1 8.97 -25.51 -14.53
C MET A 1 7.76 -26.05 -13.80
N ILE A 2 7.99 -26.59 -12.62
CA ILE A 2 6.94 -27.12 -11.76
C ILE A 2 6.19 -25.93 -11.14
N PRO A 3 4.88 -25.75 -11.37
CA PRO A 3 4.14 -24.68 -10.73
C PRO A 3 4.04 -24.92 -9.21
N ILE A 4 4.26 -23.90 -8.39
CA ILE A 4 4.14 -24.01 -6.92
C ILE A 4 2.75 -24.54 -6.50
N ALA A 5 1.71 -24.21 -7.28
CA ALA A 5 0.36 -24.69 -7.03
C ALA A 5 0.19 -26.21 -7.12
N ASP A 6 1.08 -26.91 -7.83
CA ASP A 6 1.05 -28.37 -7.94
C ASP A 6 1.64 -29.03 -6.69
N LEU A 7 2.41 -28.28 -5.87
CA LEU A 7 2.92 -28.75 -4.58
C LEU A 7 1.99 -28.41 -3.43
N ILE A 8 1.53 -27.15 -3.36
CA ILE A 8 0.80 -26.65 -2.20
C ILE A 8 -0.73 -26.56 -2.40
N GLY A 9 -1.22 -26.79 -3.63
CA GLY A 9 -2.64 -26.62 -3.96
C GLY A 9 -3.03 -25.17 -4.24
N ARG A 10 -4.37 -24.93 -4.36
CA ARG A 10 -4.94 -23.60 -4.69
C ARG A 10 -6.10 -23.24 -3.77
N GLY A 11 -6.27 -21.94 -3.54
CA GLY A 11 -7.40 -21.39 -2.80
C GLY A 11 -7.48 -21.90 -1.36
N LYS A 12 -8.68 -22.28 -0.91
CA LYS A 12 -8.94 -22.70 0.49
C LYS A 12 -8.29 -24.05 0.89
N SER A 13 -7.88 -24.86 -0.08
CA SER A 13 -7.21 -26.14 0.14
C SER A 13 -5.68 -26.04 0.14
N GLN A 14 -5.14 -24.83 0.07
CA GLN A 14 -3.70 -24.61 0.06
C GLN A 14 -3.07 -25.01 1.38
N ILE A 15 -2.01 -25.84 1.31
CA ILE A 15 -1.21 -26.26 2.46
C ILE A 15 0.07 -25.40 2.58
N PRO A 16 0.63 -25.22 3.77
CA PRO A 16 1.96 -24.63 3.94
C PRO A 16 3.03 -25.46 3.22
N PHE A 17 4.05 -24.81 2.67
CA PHE A 17 5.14 -25.50 1.97
C PHE A 17 5.87 -26.51 2.89
N THR A 18 5.89 -26.28 4.20
CA THR A 18 6.44 -27.18 5.21
C THR A 18 5.73 -28.54 5.29
N GLN A 19 4.54 -28.67 4.71
CA GLN A 19 3.77 -29.93 4.63
C GLN A 19 3.97 -30.69 3.30
N VAL A 20 4.74 -30.11 2.36
CA VAL A 20 5.10 -30.78 1.12
C VAL A 20 6.15 -31.84 1.41
N SER A 21 6.03 -33.04 0.79
CA SER A 21 7.04 -34.09 0.98
C SER A 21 8.42 -33.64 0.50
N VAL A 22 9.48 -34.15 1.15
CA VAL A 22 10.86 -33.77 0.82
C VAL A 22 11.21 -34.11 -0.62
N GLU A 23 10.70 -35.23 -1.15
CA GLU A 23 10.94 -35.68 -2.53
C GLU A 23 10.43 -34.62 -3.52
N LYS A 24 9.18 -34.18 -3.37
CA LYS A 24 8.57 -33.15 -4.24
C LYS A 24 9.22 -31.78 -4.03
N ALA A 25 9.52 -31.42 -2.79
CA ALA A 25 10.18 -30.16 -2.48
C ALA A 25 11.60 -30.09 -3.03
N SER A 26 12.36 -31.20 -2.99
CA SER A 26 13.72 -31.27 -3.53
C SER A 26 13.74 -31.19 -5.06
N GLU A 27 12.80 -31.85 -5.75
CA GLU A 27 12.67 -31.75 -7.20
C GLU A 27 12.36 -30.31 -7.63
N TYR A 28 11.41 -29.67 -6.98
CA TYR A 28 11.06 -28.26 -7.20
C TYR A 28 12.25 -27.34 -6.92
N GLY A 29 12.93 -27.49 -5.79
CA GLY A 29 14.08 -26.66 -5.44
C GLY A 29 15.28 -26.87 -6.36
N ALA A 30 15.52 -28.10 -6.81
CA ALA A 30 16.56 -28.40 -7.80
C ALA A 30 16.26 -27.74 -9.16
N GLU A 31 15.00 -27.77 -9.60
CA GLU A 31 14.57 -27.10 -10.83
C GLU A 31 14.78 -25.58 -10.72
N ASP A 32 14.39 -24.95 -9.62
CA ASP A 32 14.59 -23.51 -9.38
C ASP A 32 16.07 -23.13 -9.44
N ALA A 33 16.95 -23.91 -8.82
CA ALA A 33 18.40 -23.68 -8.85
C ALA A 33 18.97 -23.78 -10.28
N VAL A 34 18.59 -24.81 -11.04
CA VAL A 34 19.02 -25.00 -12.43
C VAL A 34 18.56 -23.85 -13.32
N TYR A 35 17.29 -23.44 -13.21
CA TYR A 35 16.78 -22.33 -14.02
C TYR A 35 17.42 -20.99 -13.64
N THR A 36 17.69 -20.76 -12.37
CA THR A 36 18.41 -19.57 -11.91
C THR A 36 19.80 -19.50 -12.55
N LEU A 37 20.56 -20.61 -12.55
CA LEU A 37 21.86 -20.65 -13.19
C LEU A 37 21.77 -20.45 -14.72
N ARG A 38 20.78 -21.06 -15.38
CA ARG A 38 20.55 -20.88 -16.81
C ARG A 38 20.20 -19.43 -17.15
N LEU A 39 19.39 -18.77 -16.33
CA LEU A 39 19.07 -17.36 -16.49
C LEU A 39 20.31 -16.48 -16.34
N TRP A 40 21.13 -16.73 -15.33
CA TRP A 40 22.40 -16.05 -15.16
C TRP A 40 23.27 -16.15 -16.42
N ASN A 41 23.53 -17.37 -16.88
CA ASN A 41 24.37 -17.61 -18.07
C ASN A 41 23.82 -16.94 -19.33
N LYS A 42 22.51 -16.76 -19.43
CA LYS A 42 21.87 -16.11 -20.60
C LYS A 42 21.82 -14.59 -20.47
N LEU A 43 21.61 -14.06 -19.27
CA LEU A 43 21.37 -12.63 -19.05
C LEU A 43 22.65 -11.84 -18.77
N PHE A 44 23.62 -12.45 -18.09
CA PHE A 44 24.85 -11.77 -17.73
C PHE A 44 25.65 -11.26 -18.94
N PRO A 45 25.87 -12.02 -20.05
CA PRO A 45 26.51 -11.48 -21.26
C PRO A 45 25.77 -10.26 -21.82
N LYS A 46 24.44 -10.27 -21.80
CA LYS A 46 23.63 -9.12 -22.26
C LYS A 46 23.79 -7.89 -21.38
N LEU A 47 23.94 -8.09 -20.08
CA LEU A 47 24.21 -7.02 -19.13
C LEU A 47 25.60 -6.40 -19.38
N GLN A 48 26.59 -7.22 -19.72
CA GLN A 48 27.91 -6.76 -20.09
C GLN A 48 27.91 -5.99 -21.44
N GLU A 49 27.25 -6.53 -22.46
CA GLU A 49 27.07 -5.87 -23.77
C GLU A 49 26.39 -4.50 -23.62
N ALA A 50 25.39 -4.39 -22.67
CA ALA A 50 24.72 -3.14 -22.37
C ALA A 50 25.56 -2.15 -21.53
N GLY A 51 26.74 -2.54 -21.06
CA GLY A 51 27.65 -1.71 -20.27
C GLY A 51 27.24 -1.56 -18.78
N TYR A 52 26.34 -2.40 -18.27
CA TYR A 52 25.81 -2.29 -16.89
C TYR A 52 26.53 -3.18 -15.88
N GLU A 53 27.58 -3.92 -16.25
CA GLU A 53 28.30 -4.82 -15.33
C GLU A 53 28.83 -4.10 -14.08
N LYS A 54 29.48 -2.95 -14.26
CA LYS A 54 29.99 -2.14 -13.17
C LYS A 54 28.89 -1.66 -12.24
N PHE A 55 27.78 -1.19 -12.79
CA PHE A 55 26.60 -0.77 -12.04
C PHE A 55 26.04 -1.92 -11.20
N PHE A 56 25.89 -3.09 -11.81
CA PHE A 56 25.38 -4.29 -11.14
C PHE A 56 26.23 -4.68 -9.94
N PHE A 57 27.56 -4.82 -10.11
CA PHE A 57 28.43 -5.29 -9.02
C PHE A 57 28.78 -4.22 -7.99
N GLN A 58 28.83 -2.94 -8.37
CA GLN A 58 29.24 -1.86 -7.46
C GLN A 58 28.07 -1.16 -6.76
N MET A 59 26.86 -1.28 -7.28
CA MET A 59 25.67 -0.65 -6.72
C MET A 59 24.58 -1.66 -6.34
N GLU A 60 24.03 -2.40 -7.31
CA GLU A 60 22.88 -3.27 -7.08
C GLU A 60 23.17 -4.42 -6.10
N MET A 61 24.27 -5.12 -6.28
CA MET A 61 24.63 -6.25 -5.41
C MET A 61 25.02 -5.84 -3.98
N PRO A 62 25.82 -4.78 -3.75
CA PRO A 62 26.04 -4.27 -2.39
C PRO A 62 24.78 -3.74 -1.70
N LEU A 63 23.88 -3.11 -2.48
CA LEU A 63 22.60 -2.61 -1.94
C LEU A 63 21.74 -3.73 -1.36
N LEU A 64 21.77 -4.92 -1.99
CA LEU A 64 21.01 -6.09 -1.52
C LEU A 64 21.33 -6.44 -0.07
N LYS A 65 22.61 -6.36 0.32
CA LYS A 65 23.03 -6.61 1.71
C LYS A 65 22.46 -5.56 2.68
N VAL A 66 22.47 -4.29 2.28
CA VAL A 66 21.90 -3.19 3.09
C VAL A 66 20.39 -3.39 3.26
N LEU A 67 19.68 -3.71 2.19
CA LEU A 67 18.25 -3.97 2.25
C LEU A 67 17.91 -5.18 3.11
N LEU A 68 18.69 -6.26 3.05
CA LEU A 68 18.54 -7.42 3.91
C LEU A 68 18.68 -7.06 5.39
N GLU A 69 19.69 -6.27 5.74
CA GLU A 69 19.90 -5.78 7.12
C GLU A 69 18.72 -4.90 7.58
N MET A 70 18.19 -4.04 6.71
CA MET A 70 17.01 -3.21 7.00
C MET A 70 15.75 -4.06 7.20
N GLU A 71 15.52 -5.06 6.35
CA GLU A 71 14.38 -5.99 6.47
C GLU A 71 14.47 -6.80 7.77
N GLN A 72 15.65 -7.32 8.11
CA GLN A 72 15.88 -8.08 9.35
C GLN A 72 15.74 -7.22 10.60
N THR A 73 16.21 -5.97 10.55
CA THR A 73 16.10 -5.02 11.67
C THR A 73 14.64 -4.62 11.88
N GLY A 74 13.90 -4.34 10.81
CA GLY A 74 12.53 -3.87 10.86
C GLY A 74 12.40 -2.46 11.45
N ILE A 75 11.16 -1.98 11.55
CA ILE A 75 10.80 -0.63 12.00
C ILE A 75 10.01 -0.74 13.30
N ALA A 76 10.40 0.06 14.30
CA ALA A 76 9.65 0.18 15.55
C ALA A 76 8.36 0.97 15.30
N LEU A 77 7.28 0.60 15.99
CA LEU A 77 6.02 1.31 15.98
C LEU A 77 5.50 1.47 17.40
N ASP A 78 5.14 2.69 17.77
CA ASP A 78 4.49 3.00 19.04
C ASP A 78 2.99 2.68 18.97
N LYS A 79 2.62 1.50 19.48
CA LYS A 79 1.22 1.03 19.50
C LYS A 79 0.30 1.99 20.23
N GLN A 80 0.75 2.63 21.32
CA GLN A 80 -0.09 3.51 22.13
C GLN A 80 -0.42 4.79 21.38
N LYS A 81 0.59 5.38 20.70
CA LYS A 81 0.35 6.54 19.84
C LYS A 81 -0.59 6.21 18.70
N MET A 82 -0.42 5.03 18.05
CA MET A 82 -1.31 4.61 16.97
C MET A 82 -2.75 4.39 17.45
N GLN A 83 -2.94 3.78 18.61
CA GLN A 83 -4.27 3.58 19.18
C GLN A 83 -4.96 4.91 19.57
N LYS A 84 -4.19 5.86 20.10
CA LYS A 84 -4.70 7.22 20.39
C LYS A 84 -5.11 7.91 19.09
N LEU A 85 -4.26 7.87 18.08
CA LEU A 85 -4.55 8.45 16.77
C LEU A 85 -5.79 7.79 16.12
N ALA A 86 -5.94 6.47 16.25
CA ALA A 86 -7.13 5.78 15.74
C ALA A 86 -8.42 6.34 16.33
N ARG A 87 -8.48 6.53 17.65
CA ARG A 87 -9.66 7.11 18.35
C ARG A 87 -9.94 8.53 17.88
N GLU A 88 -8.90 9.38 17.82
CA GLU A 88 -9.05 10.76 17.34
C GLU A 88 -9.62 10.81 15.90
N MET A 89 -9.14 9.91 15.04
CA MET A 89 -9.61 9.84 13.65
C MET A 89 -11.03 9.26 13.55
N GLU A 90 -11.38 8.25 14.34
CA GLU A 90 -12.73 7.68 14.39
C GLU A 90 -13.76 8.71 14.87
N GLU A 91 -13.44 9.47 15.92
CA GLU A 91 -14.29 10.57 16.40
C GLU A 91 -14.47 11.64 15.31
N ARG A 92 -13.40 12.05 14.65
CA ARG A 92 -13.48 13.03 13.57
C ARG A 92 -14.30 12.52 12.38
N LEU A 93 -14.13 11.25 11.98
CA LEU A 93 -14.94 10.62 10.94
C LEU A 93 -16.42 10.60 11.28
N PHE A 94 -16.77 10.32 12.52
CA PHE A 94 -18.16 10.35 12.98
C PHE A 94 -18.78 11.75 12.84
N PHE A 95 -18.05 12.81 13.21
CA PHE A 95 -18.51 14.18 13.04
C PHE A 95 -18.62 14.59 11.57
N LEU A 96 -17.64 14.23 10.74
CA LEU A 96 -17.68 14.51 9.30
C LEU A 96 -18.83 13.80 8.60
N GLU A 97 -19.09 12.54 8.96
CA GLU A 97 -20.22 11.77 8.40
C GLU A 97 -21.55 12.43 8.72
N LYS A 98 -21.73 12.88 9.97
CA LYS A 98 -22.92 13.59 10.40
C LYS A 98 -23.07 14.92 9.63
N GLU A 99 -22.03 15.72 9.56
CA GLU A 99 -22.01 17.00 8.85
C GLU A 99 -22.34 16.82 7.36
N ILE A 100 -21.72 15.84 6.69
CA ILE A 100 -21.98 15.53 5.28
C ILE A 100 -23.45 15.16 5.07
N HIS A 101 -24.01 14.32 5.92
CA HIS A 101 -25.43 13.91 5.82
C HIS A 101 -26.39 15.06 6.12
N GLU A 102 -26.05 15.96 7.05
CA GLU A 102 -26.85 17.16 7.34
C GLU A 102 -26.86 18.12 6.15
N ILE A 103 -25.71 18.35 5.52
CA ILE A 103 -25.62 19.22 4.32
C ILE A 103 -26.32 18.58 3.13
N ALA A 104 -26.21 17.26 2.96
CA ALA A 104 -26.88 16.53 1.88
C ALA A 104 -28.40 16.43 2.06
N GLY A 105 -28.92 16.63 3.29
CA GLY A 105 -30.32 16.46 3.61
C GLY A 105 -30.79 15.01 3.74
N GLU A 106 -29.93 14.05 3.49
CA GLU A 106 -30.23 12.59 3.55
C GLU A 106 -28.99 11.77 3.91
N LYS A 107 -29.25 10.53 4.37
CA LYS A 107 -28.18 9.55 4.62
C LYS A 107 -27.85 8.77 3.34
N PHE A 108 -26.57 8.69 3.03
CA PHE A 108 -26.06 7.92 1.89
C PHE A 108 -24.67 7.31 2.20
N ASN A 109 -24.20 6.41 1.37
CA ASN A 109 -22.85 5.86 1.51
C ASN A 109 -21.81 6.80 0.86
N ILE A 110 -21.09 7.57 1.67
CA ILE A 110 -20.05 8.53 1.25
C ILE A 110 -18.92 7.83 0.47
N ALA A 111 -18.68 6.55 0.72
CA ALA A 111 -17.68 5.76 0.02
C ALA A 111 -18.17 5.24 -1.36
N SER A 112 -19.47 5.38 -1.68
CA SER A 112 -20.03 5.01 -2.98
C SER A 112 -19.89 6.15 -3.98
N PRO A 113 -19.05 6.03 -5.04
CA PRO A 113 -18.93 7.09 -6.04
C PRO A 113 -20.24 7.44 -6.72
N LYS A 114 -21.11 6.44 -6.91
CA LYS A 114 -22.43 6.63 -7.55
C LYS A 114 -23.35 7.48 -6.69
N GLN A 115 -23.53 7.12 -5.40
CA GLN A 115 -24.40 7.88 -4.50
C GLN A 115 -23.85 9.28 -4.26
N LEU A 116 -22.53 9.40 -4.11
CA LEU A 116 -21.91 10.71 -3.95
C LEU A 116 -22.10 11.59 -5.18
N ALA A 117 -22.03 11.05 -6.39
CA ALA A 117 -22.31 11.81 -7.62
C ALA A 117 -23.77 12.27 -7.68
N GLU A 118 -24.74 11.43 -7.26
CA GLU A 118 -26.15 11.83 -7.16
C GLU A 118 -26.33 13.00 -6.19
N ILE A 119 -25.70 12.96 -5.01
CA ILE A 119 -25.77 14.06 -4.05
C ILE A 119 -25.14 15.35 -4.59
N LEU A 120 -23.91 15.27 -5.12
CA LEU A 120 -23.18 16.46 -5.54
C LEU A 120 -23.81 17.13 -6.77
N PHE A 121 -24.17 16.34 -7.78
CA PHE A 121 -24.55 16.87 -9.09
C PHE A 121 -26.07 16.98 -9.27
N ASP A 122 -26.86 16.03 -8.75
CA ASP A 122 -28.32 16.06 -8.93
C ASP A 122 -29.02 16.83 -7.79
N ASN A 123 -28.66 16.55 -6.51
CA ASN A 123 -29.36 17.15 -5.39
C ASN A 123 -28.84 18.56 -5.06
N LEU A 124 -27.53 18.76 -5.06
CA LEU A 124 -26.90 20.05 -4.74
C LEU A 124 -26.63 20.91 -5.99
N GLY A 125 -26.78 20.35 -7.19
CA GLY A 125 -26.63 21.10 -8.45
C GLY A 125 -25.22 21.62 -8.71
N LEU A 126 -24.19 20.99 -8.13
CA LEU A 126 -22.80 21.39 -8.36
C LEU A 126 -22.38 21.07 -9.80
N PRO A 127 -21.47 21.86 -10.42
CA PRO A 127 -21.09 21.66 -11.83
C PRO A 127 -20.32 20.35 -12.03
N GLU A 128 -20.64 19.64 -13.10
CA GLU A 128 -19.92 18.45 -13.53
C GLU A 128 -18.62 18.84 -14.26
N ILE A 129 -17.48 18.66 -13.62
CA ILE A 129 -16.16 18.99 -14.19
C ILE A 129 -15.70 17.89 -15.15
N LYS A 130 -15.85 16.62 -14.76
CA LYS A 130 -15.40 15.48 -15.54
C LYS A 130 -16.40 14.33 -15.43
N LYS A 131 -17.42 14.34 -16.29
CA LYS A 131 -18.42 13.26 -16.40
C LYS A 131 -18.85 12.68 -15.04
N ARG A 132 -19.44 13.37 -14.15
CA ARG A 132 -19.91 12.86 -12.85
C ARG A 132 -18.85 12.09 -12.01
N SER A 133 -17.54 12.25 -12.32
CA SER A 133 -16.49 11.66 -11.51
C SER A 133 -16.41 12.37 -10.15
N THR A 134 -16.19 11.58 -9.11
CA THR A 134 -15.96 12.05 -7.73
C THR A 134 -14.55 11.74 -7.26
N ASP A 135 -13.59 11.57 -8.18
CA ASP A 135 -12.18 11.34 -7.87
C ASP A 135 -11.55 12.53 -7.15
N SER A 136 -10.49 12.31 -6.39
CA SER A 136 -9.84 13.36 -5.59
C SER A 136 -9.48 14.59 -6.40
N SER A 137 -8.92 14.41 -7.62
CA SER A 137 -8.57 15.54 -8.51
C SER A 137 -9.77 16.34 -8.98
N VAL A 138 -10.93 15.69 -9.15
CA VAL A 138 -12.18 16.36 -9.53
C VAL A 138 -12.77 17.13 -8.34
N LEU A 139 -12.71 16.56 -7.14
CA LEU A 139 -13.15 17.26 -5.92
C LEU A 139 -12.24 18.44 -5.58
N GLU A 140 -10.92 18.32 -5.78
CA GLU A 140 -9.98 19.44 -5.66
C GLU A 140 -10.31 20.58 -6.65
N GLU A 141 -10.58 20.24 -7.91
CA GLU A 141 -10.98 21.23 -8.90
C GLU A 141 -12.35 21.85 -8.57
N LEU A 142 -13.30 21.01 -8.13
CA LEU A 142 -14.63 21.45 -7.70
C LEU A 142 -14.58 22.42 -6.52
N SER A 143 -13.68 22.19 -5.56
CA SER A 143 -13.50 23.09 -4.40
C SER A 143 -13.02 24.49 -4.79
N VAL A 144 -12.36 24.63 -5.96
CA VAL A 144 -11.90 25.92 -6.49
C VAL A 144 -12.96 26.57 -7.36
N VAL A 145 -13.60 25.81 -8.26
CA VAL A 145 -14.57 26.32 -9.25
C VAL A 145 -15.93 26.63 -8.62
N ALA A 146 -16.37 25.79 -7.70
CA ALA A 146 -17.64 25.92 -6.99
C ALA A 146 -17.46 25.55 -5.50
N PRO A 147 -16.85 26.42 -4.70
CA PRO A 147 -16.62 26.18 -3.28
C PRO A 147 -17.92 25.83 -2.56
N HIS A 148 -17.95 24.65 -1.92
CA HIS A 148 -19.10 24.20 -1.18
C HIS A 148 -18.67 23.40 0.06
N PRO A 149 -19.22 23.64 1.27
CA PRO A 149 -18.75 22.98 2.49
C PRO A 149 -18.71 21.45 2.39
N ILE A 150 -19.69 20.85 1.71
CA ILE A 150 -19.75 19.40 1.55
C ILE A 150 -18.51 18.83 0.83
N VAL A 151 -17.94 19.57 -0.11
CA VAL A 151 -16.77 19.11 -0.90
C VAL A 151 -15.54 18.99 0.00
N GLU A 152 -15.31 20.00 0.84
CA GLU A 152 -14.20 20.00 1.81
C GLU A 152 -14.39 18.89 2.84
N SER A 153 -15.59 18.73 3.39
CA SER A 153 -15.89 17.67 4.39
C SER A 153 -15.72 16.27 3.78
N ILE A 154 -16.09 16.05 2.51
CA ILE A 154 -15.89 14.78 1.80
C ILE A 154 -14.42 14.51 1.55
N MET A 155 -13.64 15.51 1.13
CA MET A 155 -12.20 15.36 0.91
C MET A 155 -11.50 14.97 2.22
N GLU A 156 -11.80 15.66 3.32
CA GLU A 156 -11.28 15.35 4.64
C GLU A 156 -11.71 13.93 5.09
N TYR A 157 -13.00 13.60 4.96
CA TYR A 157 -13.52 12.28 5.30
C TYR A 157 -12.77 11.15 4.57
N ARG A 158 -12.56 11.31 3.26
CA ARG A 158 -11.86 10.30 2.44
C ARG A 158 -10.39 10.16 2.83
N GLU A 159 -9.70 11.27 3.09
CA GLU A 159 -8.32 11.24 3.58
C GLU A 159 -8.23 10.52 4.93
N GLN A 160 -9.04 10.93 5.91
CA GLN A 160 -9.09 10.32 7.24
C GLN A 160 -9.40 8.83 7.16
N LYS A 161 -10.41 8.44 6.39
CA LYS A 161 -10.83 7.05 6.21
C LYS A 161 -9.74 6.19 5.59
N LYS A 162 -9.06 6.72 4.56
CA LYS A 162 -7.95 6.05 3.89
C LYS A 162 -6.77 5.85 4.85
N LEU A 163 -6.37 6.88 5.58
CA LEU A 163 -5.26 6.79 6.52
C LEU A 163 -5.57 5.82 7.67
N LEU A 164 -6.76 5.89 8.22
CA LEU A 164 -7.21 5.00 9.29
C LEU A 164 -7.19 3.54 8.83
N SER A 165 -7.82 3.24 7.68
CA SER A 165 -7.96 1.86 7.18
C SER A 165 -6.66 1.27 6.59
N THR A 166 -5.78 2.10 6.03
CA THR A 166 -4.56 1.61 5.37
C THR A 166 -3.38 1.49 6.33
N TYR A 167 -3.27 2.41 7.28
CA TYR A 167 -2.09 2.49 8.16
C TYR A 167 -2.43 2.36 9.63
N VAL A 168 -3.27 3.22 10.17
CA VAL A 168 -3.43 3.37 11.61
C VAL A 168 -3.99 2.10 12.27
N SER A 169 -5.00 1.47 11.64
CA SER A 169 -5.60 0.23 12.14
C SER A 169 -4.78 -1.02 11.77
N VAL A 170 -4.03 -0.97 10.66
CA VAL A 170 -3.34 -2.16 10.12
C VAL A 170 -1.93 -2.32 10.67
N LEU A 171 -1.12 -1.25 10.69
CA LEU A 171 0.30 -1.35 11.08
C LEU A 171 0.51 -1.98 12.47
N PRO A 172 -0.29 -1.66 13.51
CA PRO A 172 -0.12 -2.30 14.83
C PRO A 172 -0.30 -3.82 14.83
N SER A 173 -1.11 -4.36 13.90
CA SER A 173 -1.35 -5.80 13.78
C SER A 173 -0.22 -6.54 13.07
N LEU A 174 0.65 -5.82 12.36
CA LEU A 174 1.80 -6.37 11.63
C LEU A 174 3.09 -6.41 12.46
N ILE A 175 3.04 -5.95 13.71
CA ILE A 175 4.19 -6.05 14.60
C ILE A 175 4.45 -7.52 14.93
N LEU A 176 5.62 -8.00 14.52
CA LEU A 176 6.06 -9.38 14.81
C LEU A 176 6.38 -9.54 16.30
N PRO A 177 5.71 -10.45 17.05
CA PRO A 177 5.93 -10.59 18.49
C PRO A 177 7.38 -10.89 18.88
N LYS A 178 8.13 -11.60 18.04
CA LYS A 178 9.52 -11.98 18.28
C LYS A 178 10.48 -10.80 18.30
N THR A 179 10.27 -9.80 17.44
CA THR A 179 11.16 -8.64 17.29
C THR A 179 10.57 -7.37 17.84
N ASN A 180 9.25 -7.35 18.11
CA ASN A 180 8.46 -6.18 18.45
C ASN A 180 8.56 -5.06 17.38
N ARG A 181 8.76 -5.43 16.10
CA ARG A 181 8.93 -4.53 14.96
C ARG A 181 8.10 -4.98 13.77
N ILE A 182 7.89 -4.07 12.85
CA ILE A 182 7.29 -4.34 11.53
C ILE A 182 8.41 -4.61 10.54
N HIS A 183 8.29 -5.69 9.79
CA HIS A 183 9.24 -6.06 8.75
C HIS A 183 8.57 -5.91 7.38
N THR A 184 9.06 -5.00 6.56
CA THR A 184 8.63 -4.80 5.17
C THR A 184 9.64 -5.46 4.25
N SER A 185 9.23 -5.79 3.02
CA SER A 185 10.17 -6.22 1.97
C SER A 185 10.46 -5.08 1.03
N PHE A 186 11.75 -4.86 0.70
CA PHE A 186 12.19 -3.86 -0.27
C PHE A 186 12.39 -4.47 -1.64
N ILE A 187 11.93 -3.78 -2.68
CA ILE A 187 12.03 -4.23 -4.08
C ILE A 187 12.88 -3.23 -4.85
N GLN A 188 14.02 -3.68 -5.37
CA GLN A 188 14.96 -2.85 -6.12
C GLN A 188 14.48 -2.54 -7.54
N TRP A 189 13.75 -3.47 -8.18
CA TRP A 189 13.31 -3.37 -9.58
C TRP A 189 11.84 -2.95 -9.73
N GLY A 190 11.18 -2.54 -8.66
CA GLY A 190 9.73 -2.28 -8.62
C GLY A 190 9.29 -0.99 -9.32
N THR A 191 10.22 -0.11 -9.72
CA THR A 191 9.89 1.18 -10.33
C THR A 191 10.75 1.44 -11.57
N ALA A 192 10.16 2.09 -12.58
CA ALA A 192 10.89 2.49 -13.78
C ALA A 192 11.90 3.63 -13.52
N THR A 193 11.81 4.31 -12.39
CA THR A 193 12.66 5.47 -12.03
C THR A 193 13.90 5.08 -11.23
N GLY A 194 14.11 3.79 -10.93
CA GLY A 194 15.21 3.32 -10.06
C GLY A 194 15.01 3.60 -8.57
N ARG A 195 13.81 4.06 -8.16
CA ARG A 195 13.48 4.17 -6.73
C ARG A 195 13.19 2.79 -6.14
N LEU A 196 13.56 2.60 -4.88
CA LEU A 196 13.11 1.43 -4.13
C LEU A 196 11.59 1.48 -3.94
N SER A 197 10.95 0.34 -3.88
CA SER A 197 9.58 0.21 -3.40
C SER A 197 9.52 -0.73 -2.21
N SER A 198 8.48 -0.61 -1.37
CA SER A 198 8.26 -1.50 -0.24
C SER A 198 6.89 -2.16 -0.32
N ARG A 199 6.79 -3.39 0.19
CA ARG A 199 5.55 -4.16 0.25
C ARG A 199 5.46 -4.98 1.53
N ASP A 200 4.26 -5.35 1.89
CA ASP A 200 3.95 -6.26 2.99
C ASP A 200 4.54 -5.85 4.35
N PRO A 201 4.29 -4.59 4.84
CA PRO A 201 3.43 -3.53 4.32
C PRO A 201 4.14 -2.52 3.41
N ASN A 202 3.37 -1.78 2.58
CA ASN A 202 3.91 -0.63 1.87
C ASN A 202 4.03 0.58 2.81
N LEU A 203 5.25 0.94 3.20
CA LEU A 203 5.55 2.06 4.10
C LEU A 203 5.91 3.36 3.36
N GLN A 204 6.15 3.30 2.04
CA GLN A 204 6.55 4.48 1.27
C GLN A 204 5.40 5.45 1.01
N ASN A 205 4.17 4.93 0.95
CA ASN A 205 2.99 5.71 0.61
C ASN A 205 2.35 6.41 1.81
N ILE A 206 2.96 6.37 3.00
CA ILE A 206 2.51 7.15 4.16
C ILE A 206 2.69 8.64 3.83
N PRO A 207 1.64 9.46 3.86
CA PRO A 207 1.72 10.88 3.51
C PRO A 207 2.73 11.65 4.38
N ILE A 208 3.38 12.64 3.78
CA ILE A 208 4.36 13.50 4.46
C ILE A 208 3.76 14.87 4.77
N ARG A 209 2.83 15.34 3.92
CA ARG A 209 2.34 16.72 3.98
C ARG A 209 1.20 16.91 4.96
N SER A 210 0.29 15.94 5.06
CA SER A 210 -0.86 16.05 5.96
C SER A 210 -0.45 15.88 7.43
N GLU A 211 -1.16 16.54 8.32
CA GLU A 211 -0.89 16.48 9.77
C GLU A 211 -1.03 15.06 10.31
N ASN A 212 -2.04 14.32 9.87
CA ASN A 212 -2.21 12.91 10.27
C ASN A 212 -1.11 12.01 9.70
N GLY A 213 -0.66 12.28 8.46
CA GLY A 213 0.49 11.58 7.90
C GLY A 213 1.76 11.79 8.72
N LYS A 214 2.01 13.01 9.20
CA LYS A 214 3.13 13.32 10.10
C LYS A 214 2.99 12.59 11.45
N LYS A 215 1.77 12.54 12.04
CA LYS A 215 1.51 11.80 13.28
C LYS A 215 1.76 10.30 13.12
N ILE A 216 1.36 9.70 12.00
CA ILE A 216 1.63 8.29 11.68
C ILE A 216 3.14 8.03 11.58
N ARG A 217 3.89 8.94 10.95
CA ARG A 217 5.36 8.81 10.83
C ARG A 217 6.11 9.03 12.14
N ALA A 218 5.53 9.78 13.07
CA ALA A 218 6.10 10.02 14.39
C ALA A 218 5.80 8.91 15.41
N ALA A 219 4.93 7.97 15.05
CA ALA A 219 4.62 6.78 15.82
C ALA A 219 5.49 5.60 15.43
#